data_18aaa444afd7978dfc73e51e04c5d111
#
_entry.id   18aaa444afd7978dfc73e51e04c5d111
#
_cell.length_a   1.000
_cell.length_b   1.000
_cell.length_c   1.000
_cell.angle_alpha   90.00
_cell.angle_beta   90.00
_cell.angle_gamma   90.00
#
_symmetry.space_group_name_H-M   'P 1'
#
loop_
_entity.id
_entity.type
_entity.pdbx_description
1 polymer ?
#
loop_
_entity_poly.entity_id
_entity_poly.type
_entity_poly.pdbx_seq_one_letter_code
_entity_poly.pdbx_strand_id
1 'polypeptide(L)'
;DKYMTSEMVMMVRGDEDRSVDAACFAADDDLLMAAQPGTTPFYVGVYDVLDGDEANPRIKLMETFGATVQALRTGDVDLVLTDGTAGNGYVDASDGGLKIVGDKLGTEDFGFIYPKGSDLVAPINAAIADMTADGTIEALNTKWFLDYKLGE
;
A
#
# COMPACT_ATOMS: atom_id res chain seq x y z
N ASP A 1 -0.19 -20.61 2.20
CA ASP A 1 0.70 -20.17 1.13
C ASP A 1 0.28 -18.79 0.64
N LYS A 2 1.21 -18.01 0.10
CA LYS A 2 0.91 -16.75 -0.55
C LYS A 2 0.33 -16.98 -1.95
N TYR A 3 -0.51 -16.06 -2.39
CA TYR A 3 -1.04 -16.06 -3.76
C TYR A 3 -0.59 -14.83 -4.58
N MET A 4 -0.05 -13.80 -3.91
CA MET A 4 0.44 -12.57 -4.53
C MET A 4 1.53 -11.94 -3.66
N THR A 5 2.41 -11.18 -4.29
CA THR A 5 3.34 -10.27 -3.60
C THR A 5 3.12 -8.87 -4.15
N SER A 6 2.99 -7.88 -3.30
CA SER A 6 2.93 -6.46 -3.67
C SER A 6 4.13 -5.73 -3.10
N GLU A 7 4.42 -4.56 -3.64
CA GLU A 7 5.51 -3.70 -3.20
C GLU A 7 4.94 -2.57 -2.34
N MET A 8 5.67 -2.18 -1.29
CA MET A 8 5.34 -1.00 -0.52
C MET A 8 5.80 0.25 -1.27
N VAL A 9 4.88 1.19 -1.50
CA VAL A 9 5.12 2.42 -2.27
C VAL A 9 4.71 3.65 -1.49
N MET A 10 5.30 4.79 -1.87
CA MET A 10 4.96 6.11 -1.36
C MET A 10 4.09 6.84 -2.37
N MET A 11 2.94 7.33 -1.92
CA MET A 11 2.00 8.10 -2.73
C MET A 11 1.93 9.55 -2.22
N VAL A 12 1.97 10.50 -3.15
CA VAL A 12 1.86 11.94 -2.90
C VAL A 12 0.80 12.56 -3.82
N ARG A 13 0.46 13.84 -3.61
CA ARG A 13 -0.38 14.58 -4.56
C ARG A 13 0.27 14.69 -5.92
N GLY A 14 -0.54 14.76 -6.97
CA GLY A 14 -0.07 14.88 -8.34
C GLY A 14 0.72 16.16 -8.61
N ASP A 15 0.36 17.26 -7.94
CA ASP A 15 1.01 18.58 -8.03
C ASP A 15 2.22 18.76 -7.09
N GLU A 16 2.59 17.71 -6.31
CA GLU A 16 3.78 17.74 -5.46
C GLU A 16 5.03 17.85 -6.34
N ASP A 17 5.76 18.94 -6.23
CA ASP A 17 6.95 19.25 -7.03
C ASP A 17 8.28 19.03 -6.25
N ARG A 18 8.19 18.80 -4.93
CA ARG A 18 9.34 18.43 -4.13
C ARG A 18 9.76 17.00 -4.48
N SER A 19 11.06 16.72 -4.40
CA SER A 19 11.59 15.37 -4.54
C SER A 19 11.33 14.61 -3.23
N VAL A 20 10.12 14.08 -3.06
CA VAL A 20 9.73 13.35 -1.86
C VAL A 20 10.05 11.87 -2.06
N ASP A 21 11.00 11.36 -1.29
CA ASP A 21 11.30 9.95 -1.11
C ASP A 21 11.39 9.64 0.40
N ALA A 22 11.66 8.38 0.76
CA ALA A 22 11.74 7.99 2.17
C ALA A 22 12.84 8.74 2.93
N ALA A 23 14.00 8.97 2.32
CA ALA A 23 15.10 9.69 2.94
C ALA A 23 14.77 11.19 3.12
N CYS A 24 14.14 11.81 2.12
CA CYS A 24 13.66 13.18 2.21
C CYS A 24 12.60 13.31 3.32
N PHE A 25 11.63 12.39 3.37
CA PHE A 25 10.62 12.38 4.43
C PHE A 25 11.24 12.18 5.81
N ALA A 26 12.21 11.28 5.97
CA ALA A 26 12.91 11.10 7.24
C ALA A 26 13.63 12.38 7.72
N ALA A 27 14.22 13.12 6.79
CA ALA A 27 15.05 14.30 7.07
C ALA A 27 14.28 15.62 7.24
N ASP A 28 13.04 15.69 6.75
CA ASP A 28 12.22 16.91 6.78
C ASP A 28 11.09 16.80 7.79
N ASP A 29 11.25 17.45 8.94
CA ASP A 29 10.29 17.41 10.06
C ASP A 29 8.95 18.10 9.75
N ASP A 30 8.86 18.89 8.71
CA ASP A 30 7.63 19.57 8.29
C ASP A 30 6.72 18.64 7.45
N LEU A 31 7.24 17.54 6.88
CA LEU A 31 6.46 16.59 6.11
C LEU A 31 5.63 15.67 7.00
N LEU A 32 4.35 15.53 6.68
CA LEU A 32 3.38 14.73 7.42
C LEU A 32 2.92 13.50 6.63
N MET A 33 2.80 12.37 7.31
CA MET A 33 2.26 11.12 6.77
C MET A 33 0.89 10.79 7.40
N ALA A 34 -0.08 10.33 6.61
CA ALA A 34 -1.26 9.68 7.17
C ALA A 34 -1.11 8.16 7.14
N ALA A 35 -1.56 7.48 8.18
CA ALA A 35 -1.54 6.04 8.28
C ALA A 35 -2.74 5.49 9.06
N GLN A 36 -3.14 4.25 8.73
CA GLN A 36 -4.11 3.49 9.51
C GLN A 36 -3.34 2.63 10.53
N PRO A 37 -3.62 2.76 11.85
CA PRO A 37 -2.93 1.98 12.88
C PRO A 37 -3.05 0.47 12.66
N GLY A 38 -1.98 -0.26 12.95
CA GLY A 38 -1.96 -1.72 12.89
C GLY A 38 -1.84 -2.31 11.48
N THR A 39 -1.57 -1.48 10.46
CA THR A 39 -1.32 -1.94 9.09
C THR A 39 0.17 -1.99 8.76
N THR A 40 0.56 -2.79 7.77
CA THR A 40 1.95 -2.84 7.29
C THR A 40 2.48 -1.46 6.89
N PRO A 41 1.75 -0.62 6.11
CA PRO A 41 2.19 0.74 5.79
C PRO A 41 2.47 1.61 7.01
N PHE A 42 1.67 1.49 8.09
CA PHE A 42 1.94 2.20 9.34
C PHE A 42 3.30 1.78 9.93
N TYR A 43 3.54 0.47 10.05
CA TYR A 43 4.78 -0.03 10.63
C TYR A 43 6.02 0.26 9.79
N VAL A 44 5.91 0.19 8.47
CA VAL A 44 7.01 0.60 7.56
C VAL A 44 7.33 2.09 7.75
N GLY A 45 6.33 2.96 7.82
CA GLY A 45 6.54 4.39 8.09
C GLY A 45 7.21 4.64 9.44
N VAL A 46 6.78 3.93 10.49
CA VAL A 46 7.34 4.05 11.83
C VAL A 46 8.78 3.53 11.90
N TYR A 47 8.99 2.27 11.52
CA TYR A 47 10.23 1.55 11.84
C TYR A 47 11.30 1.66 10.75
N ASP A 48 10.90 1.72 9.48
CA ASP A 48 11.84 1.74 8.36
C ASP A 48 12.18 3.18 7.91
N VAL A 49 11.31 4.16 8.25
CA VAL A 49 11.48 5.55 7.81
C VAL A 49 11.69 6.52 8.97
N LEU A 50 11.00 6.37 10.10
CA LEU A 50 10.97 7.35 11.19
C LEU A 50 11.61 6.87 12.51
N ASP A 51 12.60 5.99 12.45
CA ASP A 51 13.43 5.54 13.60
C ASP A 51 12.66 4.88 14.76
N GLY A 52 11.43 4.38 14.53
CA GLY A 52 10.75 3.48 15.46
C GLY A 52 9.86 4.14 16.52
N ASP A 53 9.47 5.40 16.36
CA ASP A 53 8.54 6.08 17.28
C ASP A 53 7.09 6.00 16.76
N GLU A 54 6.29 5.08 17.31
CA GLU A 54 4.85 4.97 16.98
C GLU A 54 4.03 6.20 17.39
N ALA A 55 4.53 7.02 18.32
CA ALA A 55 3.89 8.27 18.75
C ALA A 55 4.41 9.49 18.01
N ASN A 56 5.18 9.30 16.95
CA ASN A 56 5.76 10.39 16.16
C ASN A 56 4.64 11.34 15.67
N PRO A 57 4.69 12.66 16.02
CA PRO A 57 3.63 13.61 15.71
C PRO A 57 3.46 13.87 14.22
N ARG A 58 4.42 13.45 13.41
CA ARG A 58 4.36 13.52 11.94
C ARG A 58 3.45 12.47 11.33
N ILE A 59 3.04 11.45 12.09
CA ILE A 59 2.11 10.40 11.65
C ILE A 59 0.70 10.78 12.11
N LYS A 60 -0.17 11.11 11.16
CA LYS A 60 -1.59 11.40 11.39
C LYS A 60 -2.38 10.11 11.28
N LEU A 61 -2.90 9.62 12.40
CA LEU A 61 -3.64 8.37 12.45
C LEU A 61 -5.07 8.55 11.97
N MET A 62 -5.50 7.69 11.05
CA MET A 62 -6.85 7.67 10.47
C MET A 62 -7.51 6.32 10.70
N GLU A 63 -8.84 6.28 10.85
CA GLU A 63 -9.57 5.04 11.12
C GLU A 63 -9.60 4.08 9.93
N THR A 64 -9.50 4.60 8.70
CA THR A 64 -9.56 3.82 7.47
C THR A 64 -8.50 4.27 6.47
N PHE A 65 -8.09 3.35 5.58
CA PHE A 65 -7.17 3.70 4.50
C PHE A 65 -7.76 4.77 3.55
N GLY A 66 -9.05 4.70 3.23
CA GLY A 66 -9.72 5.74 2.44
C GLY A 66 -9.62 7.15 3.07
N ALA A 67 -9.63 7.23 4.41
CA ALA A 67 -9.44 8.50 5.11
C ALA A 67 -7.99 9.02 4.98
N THR A 68 -6.97 8.14 4.94
CA THR A 68 -5.58 8.55 4.70
C THR A 68 -5.42 9.15 3.30
N VAL A 69 -6.02 8.52 2.29
CA VAL A 69 -6.00 9.04 0.91
C VAL A 69 -6.74 10.37 0.80
N GLN A 70 -7.87 10.52 1.51
CA GLN A 70 -8.60 11.79 1.52
C GLN A 70 -7.77 12.91 2.17
N ALA A 71 -7.10 12.64 3.30
CA ALA A 71 -6.21 13.60 3.95
C ALA A 71 -5.05 14.03 3.03
N LEU A 72 -4.49 13.10 2.24
CA LEU A 72 -3.50 13.41 1.23
C LEU A 72 -4.06 14.33 0.14
N ARG A 73 -5.25 14.03 -0.38
CA ARG A 73 -5.92 14.83 -1.43
C ARG A 73 -6.23 16.25 -0.98
N THR A 74 -6.64 16.44 0.28
CA THR A 74 -6.96 17.76 0.84
C THR A 74 -5.73 18.55 1.27
N GLY A 75 -4.55 17.93 1.30
CA GLY A 75 -3.31 18.59 1.71
C GLY A 75 -3.12 18.65 3.23
N ASP A 76 -3.91 17.87 4.00
CA ASP A 76 -3.74 17.74 5.45
C ASP A 76 -2.48 16.94 5.81
N VAL A 77 -1.98 16.14 4.87
CA VAL A 77 -0.70 15.43 4.92
C VAL A 77 -0.01 15.49 3.56
N ASP A 78 1.29 15.19 3.53
CA ASP A 78 2.12 15.26 2.33
C ASP A 78 2.25 13.92 1.63
N LEU A 79 2.17 12.82 2.37
CA LEU A 79 2.35 11.48 1.83
C LEU A 79 1.51 10.41 2.54
N VAL A 80 1.33 9.29 1.85
CA VAL A 80 0.75 8.04 2.36
C VAL A 80 1.58 6.87 1.85
N LEU A 81 1.88 5.92 2.73
CA LEU A 81 2.43 4.62 2.34
C LEU A 81 1.31 3.63 2.09
N THR A 82 1.46 2.80 1.07
CA THR A 82 0.48 1.78 0.71
C THR A 82 1.14 0.63 -0.06
N ASP A 83 0.45 -0.50 -0.15
CA ASP A 83 0.83 -1.50 -1.14
C ASP A 83 0.61 -0.97 -2.56
N GLY A 84 1.45 -1.43 -3.50
CA GLY A 84 1.45 -0.93 -4.87
C GLY A 84 0.15 -1.21 -5.63
N THR A 85 -0.57 -2.30 -5.28
CA THR A 85 -1.84 -2.63 -5.95
C THR A 85 -2.93 -1.62 -5.58
N ALA A 86 -3.09 -1.29 -4.31
CA ALA A 86 -4.02 -0.25 -3.87
C ALA A 86 -3.55 1.13 -4.34
N GLY A 87 -2.25 1.44 -4.22
CA GLY A 87 -1.67 2.71 -4.63
C GLY A 87 -1.94 3.02 -6.11
N ASN A 88 -1.66 2.07 -7.01
CA ASN A 88 -1.94 2.22 -8.44
C ASN A 88 -3.44 2.45 -8.70
N GLY A 89 -4.33 1.70 -8.03
CA GLY A 89 -5.77 1.89 -8.18
C GLY A 89 -6.24 3.30 -7.78
N TYR A 90 -5.69 3.88 -6.71
CA TYR A 90 -5.99 5.25 -6.32
C TYR A 90 -5.39 6.29 -7.27
N VAL A 91 -4.19 6.06 -7.78
CA VAL A 91 -3.54 6.93 -8.77
C VAL A 91 -4.35 6.94 -10.06
N ASP A 92 -4.71 5.78 -10.59
CA ASP A 92 -5.51 5.66 -11.82
C ASP A 92 -6.89 6.34 -11.68
N ALA A 93 -7.54 6.17 -10.51
CA ALA A 93 -8.83 6.80 -10.23
C ALA A 93 -8.74 8.30 -9.90
N SER A 94 -7.53 8.87 -9.81
CA SER A 94 -7.33 10.26 -9.36
C SER A 94 -7.32 11.30 -10.47
N ASP A 95 -7.31 10.88 -11.74
CA ASP A 95 -7.16 11.77 -12.91
C ASP A 95 -5.96 12.73 -12.77
N GLY A 96 -4.81 12.18 -12.38
CA GLY A 96 -3.58 12.94 -12.15
C GLY A 96 -3.49 13.66 -10.80
N GLY A 97 -4.49 13.51 -9.95
CA GLY A 97 -4.50 14.12 -8.62
C GLY A 97 -3.56 13.45 -7.60
N LEU A 98 -3.09 12.24 -7.90
CA LEU A 98 -2.15 11.48 -7.09
C LEU A 98 -1.06 10.88 -7.97
N LYS A 99 0.11 10.59 -7.40
CA LYS A 99 1.22 9.86 -8.04
C LYS A 99 2.04 9.06 -7.04
N ILE A 100 2.68 7.99 -7.52
CA ILE A 100 3.67 7.23 -6.75
C ILE A 100 5.04 7.85 -6.99
N VAL A 101 5.85 7.96 -5.94
CA VAL A 101 7.18 8.56 -5.95
C VAL A 101 8.20 7.73 -5.17
N GLY A 102 9.49 7.97 -5.43
CA GLY A 102 10.60 7.31 -4.72
C GLY A 102 10.76 5.84 -5.07
N ASP A 103 11.73 5.22 -4.39
CA ASP A 103 11.97 3.79 -4.49
C ASP A 103 10.97 2.99 -3.65
N LYS A 104 10.83 1.70 -3.98
CA LYS A 104 10.00 0.76 -3.25
C LYS A 104 10.58 0.50 -1.86
N LEU A 105 9.74 0.53 -0.83
CA LEU A 105 10.14 0.40 0.58
C LEU A 105 10.09 -1.04 1.10
N GLY A 106 9.96 -2.01 0.21
CA GLY A 106 9.89 -3.42 0.55
C GLY A 106 8.79 -4.14 -0.20
N THR A 107 8.54 -5.37 0.21
CA THR A 107 7.49 -6.22 -0.37
C THR A 107 6.60 -6.79 0.71
N GLU A 108 5.33 -7.01 0.39
CA GLU A 108 4.34 -7.64 1.24
C GLU A 108 3.72 -8.84 0.54
N ASP A 109 3.68 -9.99 1.22
CA ASP A 109 3.07 -11.21 0.70
C ASP A 109 1.62 -11.31 1.16
N PHE A 110 0.71 -11.55 0.22
CA PHE A 110 -0.71 -11.73 0.50
C PHE A 110 -1.08 -13.22 0.59
N GLY A 111 -1.78 -13.57 1.66
CA GLY A 111 -2.28 -14.90 1.91
C GLY A 111 -3.64 -14.88 2.58
N PHE A 112 -4.35 -16.02 2.56
CA PHE A 112 -5.60 -16.18 3.30
C PHE A 112 -5.31 -16.54 4.76
N ILE A 113 -6.05 -15.95 5.68
CA ILE A 113 -6.00 -16.30 7.10
C ILE A 113 -7.21 -17.13 7.51
N TYR A 114 -6.98 -18.08 8.41
CA TYR A 114 -7.99 -19.02 8.88
C TYR A 114 -7.92 -19.18 10.40
N PRO A 115 -9.00 -19.58 11.05
CA PRO A 115 -8.94 -20.04 12.43
C PRO A 115 -7.91 -21.16 12.60
N LYS A 116 -7.24 -21.22 13.76
CA LYS A 116 -6.26 -22.26 14.06
C LYS A 116 -6.89 -23.65 13.96
N GLY A 117 -6.30 -24.53 13.16
CA GLY A 117 -6.76 -25.90 12.94
C GLY A 117 -7.86 -26.02 11.87
N SER A 118 -8.10 -24.98 11.06
CA SER A 118 -9.04 -25.02 9.94
C SER A 118 -8.66 -26.10 8.91
N ASP A 119 -9.63 -26.89 8.49
CA ASP A 119 -9.49 -27.88 7.43
C ASP A 119 -9.47 -27.27 6.01
N LEU A 120 -9.76 -25.96 5.89
CA LEU A 120 -9.70 -25.24 4.61
C LEU A 120 -8.28 -24.91 4.17
N VAL A 121 -7.29 -24.93 5.05
CA VAL A 121 -5.91 -24.53 4.72
C VAL A 121 -5.33 -25.40 3.60
N ALA A 122 -5.43 -26.73 3.74
CA ALA A 122 -4.85 -27.65 2.78
C ALA A 122 -5.53 -27.57 1.39
N PRO A 123 -6.87 -27.63 1.26
CA PRO A 123 -7.51 -27.55 -0.06
C PRO A 123 -7.34 -26.18 -0.73
N ILE A 124 -7.32 -25.08 0.02
CA ILE A 124 -7.09 -23.76 -0.57
C ILE A 124 -5.63 -23.60 -1.05
N ASN A 125 -4.66 -24.07 -0.26
CA ASN A 125 -3.26 -24.06 -0.71
C ASN A 125 -3.04 -24.92 -1.96
N ALA A 126 -3.70 -26.09 -2.06
CA ALA A 126 -3.66 -26.90 -3.26
C ALA A 126 -4.26 -26.16 -4.48
N ALA A 127 -5.41 -25.51 -4.30
CA ALA A 127 -6.03 -24.72 -5.36
C ALA A 127 -5.14 -23.54 -5.80
N ILE A 128 -4.49 -22.82 -4.86
CA ILE A 128 -3.53 -21.74 -5.19
C ILE A 128 -2.34 -22.31 -6.00
N ALA A 129 -1.81 -23.46 -5.62
CA ALA A 129 -0.72 -24.11 -6.34
C ALA A 129 -1.11 -24.48 -7.78
N ASP A 130 -2.30 -25.08 -7.97
CA ASP A 130 -2.83 -25.43 -9.29
C ASP A 130 -3.07 -24.18 -10.15
N MET A 131 -3.70 -23.13 -9.60
CA MET A 131 -3.97 -21.85 -10.26
C MET A 131 -2.69 -21.07 -10.59
N THR A 132 -1.64 -21.25 -9.82
CA THR A 132 -0.32 -20.69 -10.11
C THR A 132 0.33 -21.45 -11.27
N ALA A 133 0.25 -22.77 -11.26
CA ALA A 133 0.87 -23.63 -12.27
C ALA A 133 0.20 -23.47 -13.67
N ASP A 134 -1.11 -23.21 -13.72
CA ASP A 134 -1.86 -23.03 -14.97
C ASP A 134 -1.93 -21.58 -15.44
N GLY A 135 -1.34 -20.63 -14.70
CA GLY A 135 -1.32 -19.20 -15.03
C GLY A 135 -2.57 -18.41 -14.65
N THR A 136 -3.54 -19.05 -13.98
CA THR A 136 -4.80 -18.39 -13.56
C THR A 136 -4.54 -17.23 -12.61
N ILE A 137 -3.63 -17.38 -11.62
CA ILE A 137 -3.27 -16.29 -10.68
C ILE A 137 -2.70 -15.09 -11.43
N GLU A 138 -1.79 -15.31 -12.38
CA GLU A 138 -1.19 -14.24 -13.19
C GLU A 138 -2.24 -13.52 -14.05
N ALA A 139 -3.14 -14.28 -14.68
CA ALA A 139 -4.23 -13.71 -15.47
C ALA A 139 -5.21 -12.88 -14.63
N LEU A 140 -5.51 -13.31 -13.40
CA LEU A 140 -6.33 -12.55 -12.46
C LEU A 140 -5.64 -11.26 -12.00
N ASN A 141 -4.34 -11.32 -11.70
CA ASN A 141 -3.55 -10.14 -11.33
C ASN A 141 -3.55 -9.11 -12.46
N THR A 142 -3.26 -9.54 -13.70
CA THR A 142 -3.31 -8.69 -14.88
C THR A 142 -4.69 -8.05 -15.04
N LYS A 143 -5.75 -8.88 -15.01
CA LYS A 143 -7.11 -8.40 -15.19
C LYS A 143 -7.54 -7.34 -14.17
N TRP A 144 -7.22 -7.57 -12.88
CA TRP A 144 -7.79 -6.76 -11.81
C TRP A 144 -6.90 -5.61 -11.34
N PHE A 145 -5.59 -5.67 -11.56
CA PHE A 145 -4.64 -4.66 -11.10
C PHE A 145 -3.95 -3.89 -12.23
N LEU A 146 -3.98 -4.39 -13.48
CA LEU A 146 -3.38 -3.69 -14.61
C LEU A 146 -4.41 -3.24 -15.65
N ASP A 147 -5.39 -4.09 -15.98
CA ASP A 147 -6.34 -3.81 -17.07
C ASP A 147 -7.65 -3.19 -16.57
N TYR A 148 -8.05 -3.45 -15.32
CA TYR A 148 -9.32 -2.97 -14.79
C TYR A 148 -9.28 -1.47 -14.53
N LYS A 149 -10.23 -0.73 -15.13
CA LYS A 149 -10.44 0.69 -14.85
C LYS A 149 -11.81 0.91 -14.24
N LEU A 150 -11.84 1.70 -13.17
CA LEU A 150 -13.08 2.11 -12.52
C LEU A 150 -13.89 2.98 -13.48
N GLY A 151 -15.07 2.51 -13.90
CA GLY A 151 -16.02 3.31 -14.67
C GLY A 151 -16.10 3.02 -16.18
N GLU A 152 -15.45 1.95 -16.67
CA GLU A 152 -15.69 1.39 -18.02
C GLU A 152 -16.62 0.19 -17.97
#